data_0fb78f54875f8ab9a1401b86cb5299bd
#
_entry.id   0fb78f54875f8ab9a1401b86cb5299bd
#
_cell.length_a   1.000
_cell.length_b   1.000
_cell.length_c   1.000
_cell.angle_alpha   90.00
_cell.angle_beta   90.00
_cell.angle_gamma   90.00
#
_symmetry.space_group_name_H-M   'P 1'
#
loop_
_entity.id
_entity.type
_entity.pdbx_description
1 polymer ?
#
loop_
_entity_poly.entity_id
_entity_poly.type
_entity_poly.pdbx_seq_one_letter_code
_entity_poly.pdbx_strand_id
1 'polypeptide(L)'
;MTSRITTAAGILGAITSAITAGVYADFSARIMPSYGRMANATGIAKMQSINRSIENGPFMLAFCGAGLAGGYLVFRALRGERALSDVLLAAGGSAYLAGLLLTMLYNVPLNNRLAAADPHAASTVELWRDYLQNWTAANTVRAVLSAAAAGLIIVGLVVGLVVGARARTNPVDAPSSLGDPVAVRGSR
;
A
#
# COMPACT_ATOMS: atom_id res chain seq x y z
N MET A 1 20.22 3.87 -9.84
CA MET A 1 19.87 5.01 -8.93
C MET A 1 18.37 5.25 -8.96
N THR A 2 17.72 5.21 -7.80
CA THR A 2 16.28 5.50 -7.69
C THR A 2 16.03 6.96 -8.07
N SER A 3 15.11 7.23 -8.99
CA SER A 3 14.78 8.59 -9.41
C SER A 3 14.11 9.36 -8.27
N ARG A 4 14.18 10.70 -8.28
CA ARG A 4 13.46 11.54 -7.30
C ARG A 4 11.96 11.23 -7.26
N ILE A 5 11.37 10.94 -8.41
CA ILE A 5 9.95 10.58 -8.53
C ILE A 5 9.68 9.24 -7.83
N THR A 6 10.52 8.22 -8.04
CA THR A 6 10.39 6.92 -7.39
C THR A 6 10.52 7.04 -5.87
N THR A 7 11.46 7.86 -5.39
CA THR A 7 11.61 8.13 -3.95
C THR A 7 10.37 8.82 -3.37
N ALA A 8 9.85 9.84 -4.05
CA ALA A 8 8.64 10.55 -3.60
C ALA A 8 7.42 9.62 -3.59
N ALA A 9 7.23 8.82 -4.64
CA ALA A 9 6.15 7.83 -4.72
C ALA A 9 6.30 6.75 -3.63
N GLY A 10 7.51 6.30 -3.34
CA GLY A 10 7.78 5.37 -2.25
C GLY A 10 7.45 5.97 -0.88
N ILE A 11 7.87 7.20 -0.60
CA ILE A 11 7.53 7.88 0.66
C ILE A 11 6.02 8.04 0.80
N LEU A 12 5.34 8.53 -0.24
CA LEU A 12 3.89 8.66 -0.25
C LEU A 12 3.22 7.30 -0.03
N GLY A 13 3.64 6.28 -0.78
CA GLY A 13 3.11 4.92 -0.66
C GLY A 13 3.29 4.33 0.73
N ALA A 14 4.47 4.50 1.35
CA ALA A 14 4.72 4.01 2.70
C ALA A 14 3.81 4.68 3.75
N ILE A 15 3.72 6.01 3.71
CA ILE A 15 2.88 6.78 4.65
C ILE A 15 1.41 6.39 4.50
N THR A 16 0.89 6.43 3.27
CA THR A 16 -0.53 6.15 3.02
C THR A 16 -0.90 4.69 3.28
N SER A 17 0.00 3.74 3.00
CA SER A 17 -0.20 2.33 3.36
C SER A 17 -0.19 2.12 4.87
N ALA A 18 0.67 2.81 5.62
CA ALA A 18 0.70 2.73 7.08
C ALA A 18 -0.58 3.30 7.71
N ILE A 19 -1.07 4.44 7.21
CA ILE A 19 -2.36 5.02 7.64
C ILE A 19 -3.50 4.01 7.38
N THR A 20 -3.55 3.43 6.19
CA THR A 20 -4.58 2.45 5.80
C THR A 20 -4.51 1.21 6.67
N ALA A 21 -3.29 0.70 6.95
CA ALA A 21 -3.08 -0.43 7.85
C ALA A 21 -3.61 -0.15 9.26
N GLY A 22 -3.32 1.02 9.81
CA GLY A 22 -3.80 1.43 11.13
C GLY A 22 -5.32 1.51 11.23
N VAL A 23 -5.97 2.10 10.22
CA VAL A 23 -7.44 2.17 10.15
C VAL A 23 -8.04 0.77 10.08
N TYR A 24 -7.54 -0.10 9.21
CA TYR A 24 -8.04 -1.47 9.10
C TYR A 24 -7.81 -2.29 10.38
N ALA A 25 -6.66 -2.13 11.02
CA ALA A 25 -6.37 -2.79 12.28
C ALA A 25 -7.34 -2.33 13.39
N ASP A 26 -7.63 -1.03 13.48
CA ASP A 26 -8.60 -0.51 14.44
C ASP A 26 -10.01 -1.05 14.18
N PHE A 27 -10.44 -1.14 12.93
CA PHE A 27 -11.71 -1.78 12.58
C PHE A 27 -11.77 -3.23 13.03
N SER A 28 -10.74 -4.03 12.75
CA SER A 28 -10.72 -5.46 13.10
C SER A 28 -10.64 -5.70 14.61
N ALA A 29 -9.81 -4.91 15.31
CA ALA A 29 -9.50 -5.17 16.71
C ALA A 29 -10.48 -4.50 17.68
N ARG A 30 -11.10 -3.39 17.33
CA ARG A 30 -11.90 -2.56 18.23
C ARG A 30 -13.31 -2.28 17.73
N ILE A 31 -13.46 -1.74 16.52
CA ILE A 31 -14.75 -1.26 16.02
C ILE A 31 -15.71 -2.43 15.81
N MET A 32 -15.32 -3.43 15.01
CA MET A 32 -16.19 -4.57 14.68
C MET A 32 -16.56 -5.41 15.91
N PRO A 33 -15.62 -5.76 16.83
CA PRO A 33 -15.98 -6.42 18.09
C PRO A 33 -16.92 -5.57 18.97
N SER A 34 -16.76 -4.24 18.98
CA SER A 34 -17.65 -3.34 19.70
C SER A 34 -19.08 -3.38 19.13
N TYR A 35 -19.22 -3.32 17.80
CA TYR A 35 -20.52 -3.35 17.13
C TYR A 35 -21.23 -4.70 17.26
N GLY A 36 -20.45 -5.79 17.27
CA GLY A 36 -20.99 -7.13 17.50
C GLY A 36 -21.55 -7.36 18.92
N ARG A 37 -21.16 -6.52 19.90
CA ARG A 37 -21.70 -6.57 21.27
C ARG A 37 -22.94 -5.70 21.48
N MET A 38 -23.31 -4.87 20.51
CA MET A 38 -24.52 -4.04 20.57
C MET A 38 -25.77 -4.83 20.16
N ALA A 39 -26.94 -4.28 20.41
CA ALA A 39 -28.16 -4.76 19.78
C ALA A 39 -27.98 -4.72 18.24
N ASN A 40 -28.41 -5.79 17.54
CA ASN A 40 -28.14 -5.96 16.12
C ASN A 40 -28.52 -4.72 15.28
N ALA A 41 -29.73 -4.19 15.48
CA ALA A 41 -30.18 -2.98 14.78
C ALA A 41 -29.23 -1.78 14.97
N THR A 42 -28.71 -1.60 16.18
CA THR A 42 -27.77 -0.52 16.49
C THR A 42 -26.40 -0.75 15.81
N GLY A 43 -25.86 -1.96 15.88
CA GLY A 43 -24.59 -2.32 15.24
C GLY A 43 -24.65 -2.14 13.72
N ILE A 44 -25.73 -2.62 13.10
CA ILE A 44 -25.99 -2.49 11.66
C ILE A 44 -26.07 -1.02 11.26
N ALA A 45 -26.90 -0.22 11.94
CA ALA A 45 -27.07 1.20 11.62
C ALA A 45 -25.78 1.99 11.75
N LYS A 46 -24.94 1.71 12.76
CA LYS A 46 -23.63 2.30 12.93
C LYS A 46 -22.68 1.94 11.78
N MET A 47 -22.63 0.66 11.38
CA MET A 47 -21.77 0.23 10.30
C MET A 47 -22.22 0.79 8.95
N GLN A 48 -23.52 0.84 8.67
CA GLN A 48 -24.06 1.52 7.50
C GLN A 48 -23.69 2.99 7.46
N SER A 49 -23.74 3.69 8.61
CA SER A 49 -23.34 5.09 8.72
C SER A 49 -21.87 5.29 8.42
N ILE A 50 -20.98 4.45 8.99
CA ILE A 50 -19.54 4.52 8.73
C ILE A 50 -19.24 4.26 7.25
N ASN A 51 -19.83 3.25 6.64
CA ASN A 51 -19.60 2.94 5.22
C ASN A 51 -19.92 4.14 4.32
N ARG A 52 -21.02 4.86 4.60
CA ARG A 52 -21.36 6.08 3.85
C ARG A 52 -20.39 7.23 4.10
N SER A 53 -19.90 7.38 5.33
CA SER A 53 -19.02 8.52 5.68
C SER A 53 -17.59 8.32 5.21
N ILE A 54 -17.09 7.07 5.20
CA ILE A 54 -15.69 6.78 4.85
C ILE A 54 -15.41 7.02 3.36
N GLU A 55 -16.42 6.86 2.52
CA GLU A 55 -16.32 7.09 1.06
C GLU A 55 -16.05 8.56 0.69
N ASN A 56 -16.45 9.49 1.55
CA ASN A 56 -16.28 10.93 1.34
C ASN A 56 -15.24 11.56 2.30
N GLY A 57 -14.54 10.73 3.07
CA GLY A 57 -13.62 11.17 4.11
C GLY A 57 -12.15 11.22 3.67
N PRO A 58 -11.28 11.79 4.51
CA PRO A 58 -9.84 11.87 4.25
C PRO A 58 -9.17 10.50 4.12
N PHE A 59 -9.81 9.43 4.62
CA PHE A 59 -9.34 8.06 4.43
C PHE A 59 -9.22 7.70 2.94
N MET A 60 -10.13 8.15 2.09
CA MET A 60 -10.08 7.89 0.65
C MET A 60 -8.85 8.48 -0.03
N LEU A 61 -8.32 9.60 0.47
CA LEU A 61 -7.07 10.16 -0.04
C LEU A 61 -5.89 9.24 0.26
N ALA A 62 -5.81 8.67 1.48
CA ALA A 62 -4.78 7.69 1.82
C ALA A 62 -4.95 6.40 1.03
N PHE A 63 -6.19 5.89 0.92
CA PHE A 63 -6.52 4.66 0.20
C PHE A 63 -6.16 4.75 -1.30
N CYS A 64 -6.62 5.79 -1.98
CA CYS A 64 -6.32 6.01 -3.40
C CYS A 64 -4.84 6.37 -3.61
N GLY A 65 -4.27 7.19 -2.73
CA GLY A 65 -2.86 7.58 -2.79
C GLY A 65 -1.92 6.40 -2.71
N ALA A 66 -2.18 5.45 -1.80
CA ALA A 66 -1.40 4.21 -1.70
C ALA A 66 -1.58 3.32 -2.94
N GLY A 67 -2.79 3.25 -3.49
CA GLY A 67 -3.06 2.52 -4.73
C GLY A 67 -2.29 3.08 -5.93
N LEU A 68 -2.31 4.39 -6.12
CA LEU A 68 -1.58 5.07 -7.20
C LEU A 68 -0.06 4.92 -7.03
N ALA A 69 0.45 5.13 -5.82
CA ALA A 69 1.86 4.96 -5.51
C ALA A 69 2.30 3.50 -5.74
N GLY A 70 1.52 2.54 -5.25
CA GLY A 70 1.78 1.10 -5.44
C GLY A 70 1.80 0.72 -6.93
N GLY A 71 0.81 1.17 -7.71
CA GLY A 71 0.74 0.95 -9.15
C GLY A 71 1.96 1.51 -9.89
N TYR A 72 2.39 2.73 -9.54
CA TYR A 72 3.59 3.33 -10.10
C TYR A 72 4.85 2.53 -9.75
N LEU A 73 5.01 2.07 -8.50
CA LEU A 73 6.18 1.30 -8.08
C LEU A 73 6.29 -0.03 -8.82
N VAL A 74 5.16 -0.73 -9.00
CA VAL A 74 5.10 -1.97 -9.79
C VAL A 74 5.45 -1.69 -11.26
N PHE A 75 4.79 -0.69 -11.86
CA PHE A 75 5.05 -0.30 -13.26
C PHE A 75 6.53 0.05 -13.48
N ARG A 76 7.14 0.79 -12.55
CA ARG A 76 8.54 1.18 -12.63
C ARG A 76 9.48 -0.02 -12.60
N ALA A 77 9.20 -1.01 -11.74
CA ALA A 77 10.01 -2.22 -11.63
C ALA A 77 9.91 -3.11 -12.88
N LEU A 78 8.77 -3.11 -13.55
CA LEU A 78 8.60 -3.85 -14.83
C LEU A 78 9.41 -3.27 -15.97
N ARG A 79 9.81 -1.98 -15.89
CA ARG A 79 10.56 -1.26 -16.93
C ARG A 79 12.02 -0.97 -16.58
N GLY A 80 12.45 -1.26 -15.35
CA GLY A 80 13.80 -0.94 -14.84
C GLY A 80 14.71 -2.15 -14.72
N GLU A 81 15.95 -1.89 -14.34
CA GLU A 81 16.87 -2.91 -13.86
C GLU A 81 16.32 -3.49 -12.56
N ARG A 82 16.45 -4.80 -12.38
CA ARG A 82 15.90 -5.53 -11.21
C ARG A 82 16.85 -5.42 -10.00
N ALA A 83 17.15 -4.20 -9.57
CA ALA A 83 17.86 -4.01 -8.32
C ALA A 83 16.99 -4.46 -7.13
N LEU A 84 17.63 -4.90 -6.06
CA LEU A 84 16.91 -5.35 -4.86
C LEU A 84 15.94 -4.28 -4.31
N SER A 85 16.34 -3.00 -4.35
CA SER A 85 15.46 -1.89 -3.98
C SER A 85 14.20 -1.83 -4.83
N ASP A 86 14.31 -1.99 -6.15
CA ASP A 86 13.16 -1.94 -7.06
C ASP A 86 12.23 -3.14 -6.84
N VAL A 87 12.79 -4.32 -6.58
CA VAL A 87 12.01 -5.52 -6.24
C VAL A 87 11.22 -5.34 -4.94
N LEU A 88 11.85 -4.79 -3.90
CA LEU A 88 11.18 -4.53 -2.62
C LEU A 88 10.08 -3.48 -2.74
N LEU A 89 10.33 -2.39 -3.46
CA LEU A 89 9.34 -1.35 -3.74
C LEU A 89 8.13 -1.93 -4.50
N ALA A 90 8.39 -2.75 -5.52
CA ALA A 90 7.33 -3.41 -6.29
C ALA A 90 6.56 -4.44 -5.46
N ALA A 91 7.22 -5.23 -4.64
CA ALA A 91 6.58 -6.19 -3.75
C ALA A 91 5.64 -5.48 -2.77
N GLY A 92 6.08 -4.35 -2.19
CA GLY A 92 5.22 -3.51 -1.36
C GLY A 92 4.03 -2.94 -2.11
N GLY A 93 4.25 -2.41 -3.31
CA GLY A 93 3.18 -1.93 -4.19
C GLY A 93 2.18 -3.02 -4.54
N SER A 94 2.66 -4.22 -4.87
CA SER A 94 1.81 -5.38 -5.18
C SER A 94 0.98 -5.84 -3.97
N ALA A 95 1.56 -5.84 -2.76
CA ALA A 95 0.84 -6.18 -1.55
C ALA A 95 -0.33 -5.22 -1.31
N TYR A 96 -0.10 -3.91 -1.50
CA TYR A 96 -1.19 -2.93 -1.38
C TYR A 96 -2.28 -3.13 -2.43
N LEU A 97 -1.90 -3.33 -3.69
CA LEU A 97 -2.85 -3.57 -4.79
C LEU A 97 -3.68 -4.83 -4.58
N ALA A 98 -3.10 -5.90 -4.00
CA ALA A 98 -3.85 -7.10 -3.62
C ALA A 98 -4.92 -6.78 -2.56
N GLY A 99 -4.60 -5.96 -1.55
CA GLY A 99 -5.56 -5.48 -0.55
C GLY A 99 -6.65 -4.59 -1.16
N LEU A 100 -6.29 -3.74 -2.12
CA LEU A 100 -7.24 -2.92 -2.88
C LEU A 100 -8.19 -3.80 -3.70
N LEU A 101 -7.67 -4.81 -4.39
CA LEU A 101 -8.48 -5.76 -5.15
C LEU A 101 -9.44 -6.54 -4.23
N LEU A 102 -8.96 -7.01 -3.07
CA LEU A 102 -9.80 -7.64 -2.05
C LEU A 102 -10.91 -6.69 -1.56
N THR A 103 -10.61 -5.40 -1.41
CA THR A 103 -11.64 -4.40 -1.07
C THR A 103 -12.74 -4.37 -2.12
N MET A 104 -12.38 -4.24 -3.39
CA MET A 104 -13.35 -4.10 -4.49
C MET A 104 -14.17 -5.35 -4.72
N LEU A 105 -13.54 -6.53 -4.65
CA LEU A 105 -14.19 -7.80 -4.97
C LEU A 105 -14.93 -8.43 -3.79
N TYR A 106 -14.60 -8.08 -2.57
CA TYR A 106 -15.16 -8.75 -1.39
C TYR A 106 -15.79 -7.78 -0.38
N ASN A 107 -15.06 -6.80 0.15
CA ASN A 107 -15.59 -5.93 1.19
C ASN A 107 -16.68 -4.97 0.68
N VAL A 108 -16.50 -4.39 -0.51
CA VAL A 108 -17.51 -3.49 -1.12
C VAL A 108 -18.82 -4.23 -1.40
N PRO A 109 -18.86 -5.42 -2.02
CA PRO A 109 -20.10 -6.21 -2.13
C PRO A 109 -20.78 -6.49 -0.80
N LEU A 110 -20.03 -6.83 0.25
CA LEU A 110 -20.60 -7.02 1.60
C LEU A 110 -21.20 -5.71 2.15
N ASN A 111 -20.50 -4.58 1.97
CA ASN A 111 -21.01 -3.27 2.37
C ASN A 111 -22.32 -2.93 1.65
N ASN A 112 -22.41 -3.19 0.34
CA ASN A 112 -23.61 -2.93 -0.45
C ASN A 112 -24.79 -3.80 0.01
N ARG A 113 -24.56 -5.07 0.31
CA ARG A 113 -25.59 -5.95 0.86
C ARG A 113 -26.07 -5.45 2.22
N LEU A 114 -25.17 -5.04 3.11
CA LEU A 114 -25.53 -4.46 4.39
C LEU A 114 -26.30 -3.14 4.22
N ALA A 115 -25.87 -2.27 3.30
CA ALA A 115 -26.50 -0.96 3.04
C ALA A 115 -27.97 -1.09 2.58
N ALA A 116 -28.30 -2.16 1.86
CA ALA A 116 -29.65 -2.43 1.37
C ALA A 116 -30.58 -3.08 2.42
N ALA A 117 -30.03 -3.50 3.57
CA ALA A 117 -30.80 -4.22 4.60
C ALA A 117 -31.47 -3.25 5.58
N ASP A 118 -32.72 -3.58 5.98
CA ASP A 118 -33.39 -2.89 7.09
C ASP A 118 -32.80 -3.38 8.43
N PRO A 119 -32.21 -2.48 9.25
CA PRO A 119 -31.62 -2.84 10.54
C PRO A 119 -32.60 -3.51 11.52
N HIS A 120 -33.90 -3.28 11.37
CA HIS A 120 -34.96 -3.79 12.26
C HIS A 120 -35.62 -5.09 11.76
N ALA A 121 -35.35 -5.52 10.54
CA ALA A 121 -35.93 -6.74 10.01
C ALA A 121 -35.28 -7.99 10.64
N ALA A 122 -36.09 -8.97 11.01
CA ALA A 122 -35.62 -10.24 11.58
C ALA A 122 -34.66 -10.99 10.63
N SER A 123 -34.87 -10.91 9.31
CA SER A 123 -34.00 -11.49 8.27
C SER A 123 -32.59 -10.89 8.22
N THR A 124 -32.38 -9.68 8.76
CA THR A 124 -31.09 -9.01 8.76
C THR A 124 -30.15 -9.52 9.87
N VAL A 125 -30.64 -10.25 10.85
CA VAL A 125 -29.84 -10.78 11.98
C VAL A 125 -28.78 -11.77 11.47
N GLU A 126 -29.15 -12.68 10.58
CA GLU A 126 -28.23 -13.65 9.99
C GLU A 126 -27.20 -12.95 9.07
N LEU A 127 -27.67 -12.05 8.19
CA LEU A 127 -26.80 -11.21 7.36
C LEU A 127 -25.75 -10.47 8.21
N TRP A 128 -26.15 -9.92 9.36
CA TRP A 128 -25.25 -9.19 10.25
C TRP A 128 -24.19 -10.10 10.87
N ARG A 129 -24.57 -11.31 11.29
CA ARG A 129 -23.62 -12.29 11.83
C ARG A 129 -22.57 -12.67 10.80
N ASP A 130 -23.01 -12.97 9.58
CA ASP A 130 -22.12 -13.30 8.47
C ASP A 130 -21.22 -12.11 8.10
N TYR A 131 -21.76 -10.90 8.11
CA TYR A 131 -21.02 -9.69 7.85
C TYR A 131 -19.92 -9.47 8.91
N LEU A 132 -20.26 -9.57 10.19
CA LEU A 132 -19.29 -9.43 11.29
C LEU A 132 -18.12 -10.38 11.13
N GLN A 133 -18.35 -11.62 10.76
CA GLN A 133 -17.31 -12.63 10.58
C GLN A 133 -16.51 -12.39 9.30
N ASN A 134 -17.17 -12.38 8.16
CA ASN A 134 -16.52 -12.41 6.85
C ASN A 134 -15.87 -11.07 6.49
N TRP A 135 -16.57 -9.97 6.75
CA TRP A 135 -16.03 -8.64 6.50
C TRP A 135 -14.80 -8.37 7.39
N THR A 136 -14.88 -8.74 8.68
CA THR A 136 -13.74 -8.54 9.61
C THR A 136 -12.55 -9.40 9.23
N ALA A 137 -12.75 -10.65 8.83
CA ALA A 137 -11.67 -11.52 8.36
C ALA A 137 -10.95 -10.90 7.14
N ALA A 138 -11.71 -10.51 6.12
CA ALA A 138 -11.16 -9.84 4.95
C ALA A 138 -10.48 -8.50 5.29
N ASN A 139 -11.06 -7.73 6.21
CA ASN A 139 -10.46 -6.49 6.70
C ASN A 139 -9.13 -6.73 7.42
N THR A 140 -9.01 -7.80 8.19
CA THR A 140 -7.75 -8.19 8.83
C THR A 140 -6.66 -8.53 7.79
N VAL A 141 -7.01 -9.24 6.73
CA VAL A 141 -6.09 -9.50 5.61
C VAL A 141 -5.63 -8.18 4.97
N ARG A 142 -6.54 -7.23 4.77
CA ARG A 142 -6.19 -5.90 4.26
C ARG A 142 -5.24 -5.14 5.19
N ALA A 143 -5.45 -5.22 6.50
CA ALA A 143 -4.55 -4.62 7.49
C ALA A 143 -3.13 -5.18 7.37
N VAL A 144 -3.01 -6.51 7.30
CA VAL A 144 -1.71 -7.20 7.13
C VAL A 144 -1.05 -6.83 5.81
N LEU A 145 -1.79 -6.85 4.69
CA LEU A 145 -1.26 -6.48 3.38
C LEU A 145 -0.80 -5.02 3.33
N SER A 146 -1.55 -4.10 3.93
CA SER A 146 -1.18 -2.69 3.99
C SER A 146 0.05 -2.45 4.89
N ALA A 147 0.17 -3.16 6.01
CA ALA A 147 1.34 -3.11 6.88
C ALA A 147 2.58 -3.69 6.18
N ALA A 148 2.45 -4.82 5.51
CA ALA A 148 3.52 -5.42 4.70
C ALA A 148 3.95 -4.48 3.56
N ALA A 149 2.99 -3.82 2.89
CA ALA A 149 3.26 -2.83 1.87
C ALA A 149 4.12 -1.68 2.40
N ALA A 150 3.73 -1.08 3.53
CA ALA A 150 4.48 -0.01 4.17
C ALA A 150 5.91 -0.46 4.53
N GLY A 151 6.05 -1.62 5.18
CA GLY A 151 7.35 -2.17 5.58
C GLY A 151 8.27 -2.46 4.39
N LEU A 152 7.78 -3.13 3.36
CA LEU A 152 8.55 -3.46 2.16
C LEU A 152 8.99 -2.20 1.41
N ILE A 153 8.12 -1.19 1.28
CA ILE A 153 8.45 0.08 0.64
C ILE A 153 9.54 0.82 1.45
N ILE A 154 9.42 0.88 2.77
CA ILE A 154 10.43 1.51 3.64
C ILE A 154 11.80 0.82 3.45
N VAL A 155 11.84 -0.52 3.55
CA VAL A 155 13.08 -1.29 3.35
C VAL A 155 13.66 -1.05 1.96
N GLY A 156 12.82 -1.06 0.92
CA GLY A 156 13.25 -0.78 -0.45
C GLY A 156 13.87 0.61 -0.61
N LEU A 157 13.28 1.64 0.02
CA LEU A 157 13.83 2.99 0.03
C LEU A 157 15.18 3.06 0.75
N VAL A 158 15.31 2.42 1.93
CA VAL A 158 16.57 2.38 2.69
C VAL A 158 17.66 1.68 1.91
N VAL A 159 17.38 0.51 1.32
CA VAL A 159 18.33 -0.23 0.47
C VAL A 159 18.80 0.64 -0.71
N GLY A 160 17.87 1.32 -1.39
CA GLY A 160 18.18 2.21 -2.50
C GLY A 160 19.09 3.39 -2.10
N LEU A 161 18.86 3.98 -0.92
CA LEU A 161 19.69 5.05 -0.37
C LEU A 161 21.10 4.58 -0.01
N VAL A 162 21.21 3.43 0.69
CA VAL A 162 22.52 2.87 1.10
C VAL A 162 23.36 2.50 -0.09
N VAL A 163 22.79 1.82 -1.10
CA VAL A 163 23.51 1.45 -2.33
C VAL A 163 23.95 2.69 -3.10
N GLY A 164 23.06 3.68 -3.22
CA GLY A 164 23.37 4.93 -3.89
C GLY A 164 24.45 5.76 -3.18
N ALA A 165 24.52 5.74 -1.85
CA ALA A 165 25.57 6.39 -1.08
C ALA A 165 26.93 5.70 -1.28
N ARG A 166 26.97 4.38 -1.22
CA ARG A 166 28.22 3.61 -1.44
C ARG A 166 28.82 3.82 -2.84
N ALA A 167 27.98 3.89 -3.86
CA ALA A 167 28.42 4.16 -5.23
C ALA A 167 29.07 5.55 -5.42
N ARG A 168 28.73 6.53 -4.57
CA ARG A 168 29.32 7.87 -4.60
C ARG A 168 30.66 7.96 -3.86
N THR A 169 30.86 7.11 -2.85
CA THR A 169 32.09 7.13 -2.01
C THR A 169 33.22 6.27 -2.56
N ASN A 170 32.94 5.35 -3.50
CA ASN A 170 33.96 4.53 -4.18
C ASN A 170 34.07 4.87 -5.68
N PRO A 171 34.88 5.90 -6.08
CA PRO A 171 35.04 6.28 -7.47
C PRO A 171 36.04 5.41 -8.23
N VAL A 172 36.37 4.19 -7.80
CA VAL A 172 37.48 3.36 -8.35
C VAL A 172 37.23 2.85 -9.78
N ASP A 173 36.05 3.04 -10.35
CA ASP A 173 35.69 2.59 -11.71
C ASP A 173 35.45 3.75 -12.71
N ALA A 174 36.07 4.90 -12.53
CA ALA A 174 36.12 5.85 -13.63
C ALA A 174 37.06 5.26 -14.71
N PRO A 175 36.60 5.07 -15.97
CA PRO A 175 37.53 4.68 -17.02
C PRO A 175 38.66 5.72 -17.10
N SER A 176 39.88 5.28 -16.78
CA SER A 176 41.06 6.08 -16.94
C SER A 176 41.11 6.50 -18.41
N SER A 177 40.98 7.81 -18.67
CA SER A 177 41.27 8.38 -19.97
C SER A 177 42.79 8.32 -20.21
N LEU A 178 43.29 7.09 -20.44
CA LEU A 178 44.64 6.88 -20.96
C LEU A 178 44.56 6.98 -22.47
N GLY A 179 44.96 8.11 -22.98
CA GLY A 179 45.07 8.34 -24.41
C GLY A 179 45.57 9.73 -24.74
N ASP A 180 46.64 10.20 -24.07
CA ASP A 180 47.43 11.26 -24.66
C ASP A 180 48.24 10.66 -25.82
N PRO A 181 48.04 11.07 -27.08
CA PRO A 181 48.94 10.70 -28.17
C PRO A 181 50.23 11.45 -28.00
N VAL A 182 51.30 10.68 -27.75
CA VAL A 182 52.69 11.14 -27.81
C VAL A 182 52.92 11.85 -29.15
N ALA A 183 53.13 13.16 -29.08
CA ALA A 183 53.57 13.96 -30.21
C ALA A 183 54.99 13.51 -30.59
N VAL A 184 55.13 12.72 -31.65
CA VAL A 184 56.37 12.42 -32.29
C VAL A 184 56.86 13.71 -33.04
N ARG A 185 57.75 14.42 -32.39
CA ARG A 185 58.59 15.44 -33.11
C ARG A 185 59.59 14.71 -34.04
N GLY A 186 59.26 14.63 -35.30
CA GLY A 186 60.22 14.31 -36.36
C GLY A 186 61.12 15.52 -36.67
N SER A 187 62.39 15.36 -36.39
CA SER A 187 63.46 16.26 -36.86
C SER A 187 63.78 15.92 -38.31
N ARG A 188 63.65 16.87 -39.20
CA ARG A 188 64.60 17.33 -40.21
C ARG A 188 63.98 18.38 -41.10
#